data_354dca162eee19bed921513b211873b5
#
_entry.id   354dca162eee19bed921513b211873b5
#
_cell.length_a   1.000
_cell.length_b   1.000
_cell.length_c   1.000
_cell.angle_alpha   90.00
_cell.angle_beta   90.00
_cell.angle_gamma   90.00
#
_symmetry.space_group_name_H-M   'P 1'
#
loop_
_entity.id
_entity.type
_entity.pdbx_description
1 polymer ?
#
loop_
_entity_poly.entity_id
_entity_poly.type
_entity_poly.pdbx_seq_one_letter_code
_entity_poly.pdbx_strand_id
1 'polypeptide(L)'
;MIRRADIVDQINRARDVNDKMINVADMALLVGALDRPSLPLARYQRHFDNLADKVGKYARIDDGPVPADEMADALKQILIRNYGYGPGDHTSDVDCYDLTRVIDSRAGSPETLAIMYLETARQLAWQVQVIQVPGRLLIRLESEGERVIVDPLGDGRPLEPADIRAIIKAFGGNDAELTPGGLTPLSGNDLLLRVFAAKKALLLRTKRLEDAADVIDTALLVAPSEATLWRERGLINARLDRIRDAIDALEEYLRLGEGDEGRYHTTILLQELRGRLT
;
A
#
# COMPACT_ATOMS: atom_id res chain seq x y z
N MET A 1 12.04 13.30 -21.30
CA MET A 1 10.74 12.64 -21.09
C MET A 1 11.05 11.19 -20.80
N ILE A 2 10.71 10.67 -19.62
CA ILE A 2 10.92 9.28 -19.23
C ILE A 2 9.88 8.43 -19.99
N ARG A 3 10.29 7.35 -20.65
CA ARG A 3 9.35 6.45 -21.33
C ARG A 3 8.78 5.44 -20.32
N ARG A 4 7.59 4.91 -20.59
CA ARG A 4 6.97 3.86 -19.76
C ARG A 4 7.92 2.66 -19.55
N ALA A 5 8.66 2.26 -20.59
CA ALA A 5 9.66 1.18 -20.50
C ALA A 5 10.75 1.50 -19.47
N ASP A 6 11.23 2.75 -19.41
CA ASP A 6 12.27 3.16 -18.47
C ASP A 6 11.75 3.10 -17.01
N ILE A 7 10.44 3.36 -16.80
CA ILE A 7 9.79 3.24 -15.48
C ILE A 7 9.66 1.76 -15.10
N VAL A 8 9.25 0.90 -16.02
CA VAL A 8 9.18 -0.56 -15.79
C VAL A 8 10.56 -1.11 -15.42
N ASP A 9 11.63 -0.68 -16.10
CA ASP A 9 13.00 -1.08 -15.77
C ASP A 9 13.42 -0.60 -14.37
N GLN A 10 12.98 0.60 -13.94
CA GLN A 10 13.23 1.09 -12.58
C GLN A 10 12.47 0.27 -11.54
N ILE A 11 11.21 -0.08 -11.79
CA ILE A 11 10.41 -0.97 -10.91
C ILE A 11 11.10 -2.33 -10.78
N ASN A 12 11.53 -2.94 -11.88
CA ASN A 12 12.22 -4.23 -11.86
C ASN A 12 13.51 -4.17 -11.02
N ARG A 13 14.32 -3.14 -11.20
CA ARG A 13 15.55 -2.95 -10.40
C ARG A 13 15.26 -2.74 -8.92
N ALA A 14 14.24 -1.94 -8.58
CA ALA A 14 13.87 -1.67 -7.20
C ALA A 14 13.32 -2.92 -6.52
N ARG A 15 12.55 -3.76 -7.23
CA ARG A 15 12.02 -5.04 -6.74
C ARG A 15 13.13 -6.05 -6.42
N ASP A 16 14.19 -6.11 -7.24
CA ASP A 16 15.29 -7.08 -7.07
C ASP A 16 16.17 -6.77 -5.83
N VAL A 17 15.96 -5.63 -5.19
CA VAL A 17 16.54 -5.31 -3.88
C VAL A 17 15.78 -6.10 -2.81
N ASN A 18 16.50 -6.59 -1.79
CA ASN A 18 15.91 -7.35 -0.69
C ASN A 18 14.67 -6.63 -0.13
N ASP A 19 13.57 -7.36 0.06
CA ASP A 19 12.24 -6.86 0.49
C ASP A 19 12.30 -5.90 1.71
N LYS A 20 13.24 -6.13 2.64
CA LYS A 20 13.46 -5.25 3.80
C LYS A 20 14.04 -3.88 3.44
N MET A 21 14.56 -3.70 2.23
CA MET A 21 15.21 -2.47 1.75
C MET A 21 14.38 -1.74 0.68
N ILE A 22 13.25 -2.30 0.26
CA ILE A 22 12.37 -1.63 -0.71
C ILE A 22 11.84 -0.35 -0.10
N ASN A 23 12.15 0.78 -0.76
CA ASN A 23 11.48 2.03 -0.44
C ASN A 23 10.07 2.01 -1.02
N VAL A 24 9.08 1.78 -0.17
CA VAL A 24 7.67 1.68 -0.58
C VAL A 24 7.15 2.98 -1.20
N ALA A 25 7.62 4.14 -0.75
CA ALA A 25 7.22 5.42 -1.32
C ALA A 25 7.78 5.62 -2.72
N ASP A 26 9.08 5.33 -2.94
CA ASP A 26 9.67 5.40 -4.28
C ASP A 26 8.99 4.44 -5.25
N MET A 27 8.68 3.21 -4.81
CA MET A 27 7.95 2.24 -5.63
C MET A 27 6.53 2.74 -5.95
N ALA A 28 5.81 3.29 -4.97
CA ALA A 28 4.47 3.85 -5.18
C ALA A 28 4.50 5.06 -6.13
N LEU A 29 5.54 5.90 -6.07
CA LEU A 29 5.73 7.02 -7.01
C LEU A 29 6.01 6.52 -8.43
N LEU A 30 6.84 5.48 -8.60
CA LEU A 30 7.12 4.85 -9.90
C LEU A 30 5.83 4.26 -10.49
N VAL A 31 5.04 3.57 -9.69
CA VAL A 31 3.73 3.03 -10.09
C VAL A 31 2.80 4.15 -10.54
N GLY A 32 2.69 5.26 -9.80
CA GLY A 32 1.89 6.42 -10.19
C GLY A 32 2.36 7.10 -11.49
N ALA A 33 3.60 6.88 -11.89
CA ALA A 33 4.16 7.41 -13.14
C ALA A 33 3.96 6.50 -14.35
N LEU A 34 3.57 5.22 -14.18
CA LEU A 34 3.38 4.28 -15.29
C LEU A 34 2.41 4.80 -16.35
N ASP A 35 1.31 5.40 -15.91
CA ASP A 35 0.27 5.96 -16.78
C ASP A 35 0.55 7.42 -17.16
N ARG A 36 1.55 8.04 -16.52
CA ARG A 36 1.95 9.44 -16.70
C ARG A 36 3.46 9.58 -16.83
N PRO A 37 4.08 9.08 -17.91
CA PRO A 37 5.54 9.04 -18.05
C PRO A 37 6.23 10.42 -18.02
N SER A 38 5.47 11.49 -18.27
CA SER A 38 5.96 12.88 -18.18
C SER A 38 5.97 13.44 -16.76
N LEU A 39 5.51 12.67 -15.76
CA LEU A 39 5.44 13.12 -14.37
C LEU A 39 6.84 13.39 -13.81
N PRO A 40 7.12 14.58 -13.24
CA PRO A 40 8.44 14.89 -12.70
C PRO A 40 8.61 14.25 -11.31
N LEU A 41 8.99 12.97 -11.24
CA LEU A 41 9.13 12.20 -9.99
C LEU A 41 9.99 12.92 -8.95
N ALA A 42 11.07 13.59 -9.37
CA ALA A 42 11.91 14.37 -8.48
C ALA A 42 11.17 15.48 -7.69
N ARG A 43 10.01 15.95 -8.18
CA ARG A 43 9.16 16.89 -7.43
C ARG A 43 8.53 16.21 -6.22
N TYR A 44 8.09 14.97 -6.37
CA TYR A 44 7.44 14.20 -5.32
C TYR A 44 8.45 13.68 -4.29
N GLN A 45 9.63 13.27 -4.74
CA GLN A 45 10.74 12.93 -3.85
C GLN A 45 11.14 14.13 -2.99
N ARG A 46 11.39 15.30 -3.60
CA ARG A 46 11.66 16.55 -2.86
C ARG A 46 10.53 16.96 -1.92
N HIS A 47 9.29 16.55 -2.20
CA HIS A 47 8.19 16.80 -1.29
C HIS A 47 8.37 16.03 0.03
N PHE A 48 8.79 14.76 -0.03
CA PHE A 48 9.13 13.99 1.17
C PHE A 48 10.33 14.58 1.91
N ASP A 49 11.37 15.02 1.19
CA ASP A 49 12.53 15.70 1.81
C ASP A 49 12.09 16.96 2.60
N ASN A 50 11.17 17.74 2.00
CA ASN A 50 10.62 18.93 2.65
C ASN A 50 9.73 18.60 3.86
N LEU A 51 8.98 17.49 3.81
CA LEU A 51 8.18 17.04 4.95
C LEU A 51 9.10 16.62 6.10
N ALA A 52 10.11 15.79 5.82
CA ALA A 52 11.07 15.33 6.80
C ALA A 52 11.84 16.50 7.43
N ASP A 53 12.34 17.45 6.64
CA ASP A 53 13.02 18.66 7.14
C ASP A 53 12.12 19.43 8.13
N LYS A 54 10.86 19.64 7.80
CA LYS A 54 9.93 20.36 8.67
C LYS A 54 9.55 19.58 9.93
N VAL A 55 9.36 18.27 9.82
CA VAL A 55 9.09 17.40 10.98
C VAL A 55 10.30 17.40 11.89
N GLY A 56 11.51 17.22 11.34
CA GLY A 56 12.75 17.23 12.11
C GLY A 56 12.99 18.56 12.85
N LYS A 57 12.77 19.69 12.18
CA LYS A 57 12.86 21.03 12.81
C LYS A 57 11.84 21.22 13.92
N TYR A 58 10.61 20.75 13.73
CA TYR A 58 9.57 20.86 14.76
C TYR A 58 9.91 19.98 15.98
N ALA A 59 10.35 18.75 15.74
CA ALA A 59 10.75 17.81 16.77
C ALA A 59 12.14 18.12 17.40
N ARG A 60 12.88 19.13 16.89
CA ARG A 60 14.22 19.52 17.37
C ARG A 60 15.21 18.34 17.39
N ILE A 61 15.27 17.58 16.31
CA ILE A 61 16.13 16.38 16.21
C ILE A 61 17.62 16.66 16.45
N ASP A 62 18.07 17.90 16.25
CA ASP A 62 19.45 18.34 16.49
C ASP A 62 19.81 18.42 17.99
N ASP A 63 18.80 18.47 18.87
CA ASP A 63 18.98 18.56 20.33
C ASP A 63 19.19 17.18 20.98
N GLY A 64 18.96 16.07 20.25
CA GLY A 64 19.13 14.71 20.73
C GLY A 64 18.00 13.74 20.31
N PRO A 65 17.93 12.55 20.94
CA PRO A 65 16.85 11.60 20.69
C PRO A 65 15.47 12.21 20.96
N VAL A 66 14.55 12.01 20.04
CA VAL A 66 13.17 12.52 20.15
C VAL A 66 12.29 11.46 20.81
N PRO A 67 11.54 11.75 21.88
CA PRO A 67 10.56 10.86 22.48
C PRO A 67 9.48 10.43 21.48
N ALA A 68 8.90 9.25 21.65
CA ALA A 68 7.95 8.68 20.67
C ALA A 68 6.65 9.50 20.57
N ASP A 69 6.20 10.13 21.65
CA ASP A 69 5.03 11.02 21.69
C ASP A 69 5.32 12.35 20.97
N GLU A 70 6.52 12.91 21.12
CA GLU A 70 6.95 14.10 20.38
C GLU A 70 7.11 13.81 18.89
N MET A 71 7.57 12.61 18.50
CA MET A 71 7.56 12.16 17.10
C MET A 71 6.14 12.18 16.52
N ALA A 72 5.18 11.64 17.27
CA ALA A 72 3.77 11.61 16.88
C ALA A 72 3.19 13.02 16.74
N ASP A 73 3.46 13.91 17.68
CA ASP A 73 3.00 15.30 17.63
C ASP A 73 3.62 16.06 16.44
N ALA A 74 4.91 15.86 16.17
CA ALA A 74 5.58 16.48 15.03
C ALA A 74 5.00 16.02 13.69
N LEU A 75 4.75 14.72 13.51
CA LEU A 75 4.09 14.18 12.32
C LEU A 75 2.67 14.74 12.16
N LYS A 76 1.87 14.76 13.23
CA LYS A 76 0.54 15.38 13.26
C LYS A 76 0.59 16.85 12.87
N GLN A 77 1.48 17.61 13.51
CA GLN A 77 1.59 19.06 13.27
C GLN A 77 1.92 19.34 11.81
N ILE A 78 2.85 18.60 11.23
CA ILE A 78 3.30 18.85 9.85
C ILE A 78 2.33 18.22 8.85
N LEU A 79 2.06 16.90 8.92
CA LEU A 79 1.27 16.22 7.90
C LEU A 79 -0.19 16.69 7.92
N ILE A 80 -0.82 16.73 9.09
CA ILE A 80 -2.25 17.05 9.19
C ILE A 80 -2.47 18.56 9.21
N ARG A 81 -1.89 19.26 10.21
CA ARG A 81 -2.23 20.67 10.43
C ARG A 81 -1.65 21.61 9.42
N ASN A 82 -0.35 21.41 9.03
CA ASN A 82 0.32 22.33 8.12
C ASN A 82 0.07 21.99 6.65
N TYR A 83 0.06 20.71 6.30
CA TYR A 83 -0.11 20.26 4.91
C TYR A 83 -1.52 19.79 4.58
N GLY A 84 -2.37 19.53 5.55
CA GLY A 84 -3.77 19.14 5.38
C GLY A 84 -3.96 17.72 4.87
N TYR A 85 -2.99 16.81 5.09
CA TYR A 85 -3.18 15.41 4.73
C TYR A 85 -4.25 14.77 5.61
N GLY A 86 -5.15 14.04 4.96
CA GLY A 86 -6.24 13.36 5.63
C GLY A 86 -6.95 12.36 4.73
N PRO A 87 -7.99 11.70 5.24
CA PRO A 87 -8.74 10.72 4.47
C PRO A 87 -9.44 11.37 3.27
N GLY A 88 -9.26 10.77 2.09
CA GLY A 88 -10.05 11.04 0.92
C GLY A 88 -11.27 10.12 0.83
N ASP A 89 -12.12 10.34 -0.17
CA ASP A 89 -13.22 9.42 -0.44
C ASP A 89 -12.72 8.14 -1.15
N HIS A 90 -11.97 7.32 -0.41
CA HIS A 90 -11.43 6.05 -0.89
C HIS A 90 -12.50 5.00 -1.19
N THR A 91 -13.78 5.33 -0.98
CA THR A 91 -14.90 4.46 -1.35
C THR A 91 -15.42 4.69 -2.76
N SER A 92 -15.11 5.84 -3.38
CA SER A 92 -15.54 6.20 -4.73
C SER A 92 -14.42 6.74 -5.61
N ASP A 93 -13.36 7.32 -5.03
CA ASP A 93 -12.26 7.96 -5.76
C ASP A 93 -11.00 7.09 -5.81
N VAL A 94 -10.66 6.63 -7.01
CA VAL A 94 -9.46 5.82 -7.27
C VAL A 94 -8.15 6.61 -7.13
N ASP A 95 -8.20 7.92 -7.22
CA ASP A 95 -7.02 8.79 -7.10
C ASP A 95 -6.44 8.76 -5.67
N CYS A 96 -7.26 8.39 -4.66
CA CYS A 96 -6.82 8.16 -3.29
C CYS A 96 -5.78 7.03 -3.14
N TYR A 97 -5.65 6.17 -4.15
CA TYR A 97 -4.70 5.04 -4.18
C TYR A 97 -3.46 5.31 -5.04
N ASP A 98 -3.31 6.51 -5.58
CA ASP A 98 -2.13 6.96 -6.32
C ASP A 98 -1.36 7.98 -5.48
N LEU A 99 -0.17 7.59 -4.99
CA LEU A 99 0.61 8.44 -4.08
C LEU A 99 0.92 9.82 -4.66
N THR A 100 1.11 9.94 -5.98
CA THR A 100 1.36 11.22 -6.63
C THR A 100 0.12 12.12 -6.60
N ARG A 101 -1.09 11.54 -6.77
CA ARG A 101 -2.36 12.24 -6.65
C ARG A 101 -2.63 12.65 -5.20
N VAL A 102 -2.33 11.75 -4.26
CA VAL A 102 -2.45 12.04 -2.81
C VAL A 102 -1.55 13.20 -2.40
N ILE A 103 -0.31 13.27 -2.92
CA ILE A 103 0.57 14.41 -2.68
C ILE A 103 0.01 15.71 -3.26
N ASP A 104 -0.63 15.67 -4.41
CA ASP A 104 -1.21 16.87 -5.03
C ASP A 104 -2.51 17.31 -4.35
N SER A 105 -3.40 16.37 -3.99
CA SER A 105 -4.74 16.65 -3.42
C SER A 105 -4.79 16.72 -1.90
N ARG A 106 -3.79 16.16 -1.21
CA ARG A 106 -3.75 15.98 0.26
C ARG A 106 -4.77 14.97 0.81
N ALA A 107 -5.46 14.26 -0.06
CA ALA A 107 -6.50 13.30 0.28
C ALA A 107 -6.09 11.89 -0.13
N GLY A 108 -6.02 10.94 0.81
CA GLY A 108 -5.52 9.59 0.56
C GLY A 108 -6.37 8.48 1.15
N SER A 109 -6.11 7.26 0.68
CA SER A 109 -6.60 6.02 1.30
C SER A 109 -5.81 5.73 2.59
N PRO A 110 -6.30 4.81 3.44
CA PRO A 110 -5.53 4.35 4.61
C PRO A 110 -4.11 3.93 4.27
N GLU A 111 -3.94 3.21 3.16
CA GLU A 111 -2.65 2.67 2.71
C GLU A 111 -1.70 3.78 2.25
N THR A 112 -2.17 4.72 1.44
CA THR A 112 -1.34 5.80 0.92
C THR A 112 -0.98 6.82 2.01
N LEU A 113 -1.88 7.09 2.95
CA LEU A 113 -1.56 7.90 4.13
C LEU A 113 -0.54 7.19 5.03
N ALA A 114 -0.65 5.87 5.22
CA ALA A 114 0.37 5.12 5.96
C ALA A 114 1.75 5.22 5.29
N ILE A 115 1.83 5.19 3.95
CA ILE A 115 3.08 5.42 3.21
C ILE A 115 3.63 6.84 3.48
N MET A 116 2.77 7.87 3.53
CA MET A 116 3.19 9.24 3.84
C MET A 116 3.86 9.34 5.21
N TYR A 117 3.24 8.74 6.25
CA TYR A 117 3.80 8.70 7.60
C TYR A 117 5.11 7.90 7.65
N LEU A 118 5.10 6.71 7.09
CA LEU A 118 6.23 5.78 7.07
C LEU A 118 7.46 6.44 6.42
N GLU A 119 7.31 7.00 5.23
CA GLU A 119 8.45 7.59 4.51
C GLU A 119 8.96 8.85 5.19
N THR A 120 8.06 9.73 5.67
CA THR A 120 8.48 10.96 6.37
C THR A 120 9.29 10.63 7.64
N ALA A 121 8.85 9.66 8.44
CA ALA A 121 9.55 9.24 9.65
C ALA A 121 10.85 8.49 9.33
N ARG A 122 10.85 7.66 8.28
CA ARG A 122 12.05 6.91 7.86
C ARG A 122 13.17 7.81 7.39
N GLN A 123 12.88 8.91 6.70
CA GLN A 123 13.91 9.88 6.29
C GLN A 123 14.58 10.59 7.48
N LEU A 124 13.92 10.60 8.64
CA LEU A 124 14.49 11.07 9.90
C LEU A 124 15.22 9.98 10.69
N ALA A 125 15.40 8.79 10.09
CA ALA A 125 15.95 7.60 10.73
C ALA A 125 15.17 7.18 12.01
N TRP A 126 13.91 7.56 12.14
CA TRP A 126 13.06 7.14 13.25
C TRP A 126 12.64 5.67 13.10
N GLN A 127 12.52 4.98 14.23
CA GLN A 127 11.97 3.63 14.25
C GLN A 127 10.44 3.70 14.06
N VAL A 128 10.02 3.36 12.85
CA VAL A 128 8.62 3.44 12.43
C VAL A 128 8.20 2.16 11.74
N GLN A 129 6.98 1.72 12.01
CA GLN A 129 6.38 0.54 11.39
C GLN A 129 4.90 0.78 11.10
N VAL A 130 4.43 0.26 9.98
CA VAL A 130 3.00 0.14 9.71
C VAL A 130 2.52 -1.18 10.30
N ILE A 131 1.52 -1.15 11.15
CA ILE A 131 0.91 -2.32 11.75
C ILE A 131 -0.54 -2.45 11.30
N GLN A 132 -0.98 -3.69 11.14
CA GLN A 132 -2.35 -3.97 10.75
C GLN A 132 -3.16 -4.46 11.94
N VAL A 133 -4.33 -3.86 12.10
CA VAL A 133 -5.41 -4.40 12.93
C VAL A 133 -6.65 -4.63 12.06
N PRO A 134 -7.66 -5.39 12.50
CA PRO A 134 -8.91 -5.52 11.74
C PRO A 134 -9.46 -4.16 11.32
N GLY A 135 -9.64 -3.95 10.01
CA GLY A 135 -10.20 -2.74 9.41
C GLY A 135 -9.33 -1.48 9.43
N ARG A 136 -8.09 -1.52 9.98
CA ARG A 136 -7.22 -0.34 10.09
C ARG A 136 -5.75 -0.65 9.85
N LEU A 137 -5.06 0.34 9.29
CA LEU A 137 -3.60 0.45 9.33
C LEU A 137 -3.23 1.53 10.35
N LEU A 138 -2.31 1.21 11.23
CA LEU A 138 -1.83 2.11 12.27
C LEU A 138 -0.32 2.30 12.12
N ILE A 139 0.20 3.41 12.60
CA ILE A 139 1.64 3.71 12.61
C ILE A 139 2.16 3.53 14.03
N ARG A 140 3.17 2.69 14.20
CA ARG A 140 3.90 2.52 15.44
C ARG A 140 5.22 3.26 15.35
N LEU A 141 5.45 4.13 16.31
CA LEU A 141 6.69 4.87 16.51
C LEU A 141 7.36 4.34 17.77
N GLU A 142 8.67 4.15 17.73
CA GLU A 142 9.45 3.65 18.87
C GLU A 142 10.67 4.54 19.10
N SER A 143 10.93 4.92 20.35
CA SER A 143 12.11 5.64 20.78
C SER A 143 12.45 5.28 22.22
N GLU A 144 13.74 4.99 22.52
CA GLU A 144 14.24 4.72 23.86
C GLU A 144 13.44 3.67 24.68
N GLY A 145 12.81 2.71 23.98
CA GLY A 145 12.00 1.66 24.59
C GLY A 145 10.52 2.05 24.78
N GLU A 146 10.16 3.30 24.52
CA GLU A 146 8.76 3.74 24.48
C GLU A 146 8.13 3.53 23.12
N ARG A 147 6.81 3.32 23.12
CA ARG A 147 6.02 3.06 21.92
C ARG A 147 4.78 3.91 21.89
N VAL A 148 4.55 4.54 20.75
CA VAL A 148 3.33 5.30 20.49
C VAL A 148 2.69 4.77 19.19
N ILE A 149 1.38 4.64 19.21
CA ILE A 149 0.60 4.22 18.03
C ILE A 149 -0.33 5.38 17.65
N VAL A 150 -0.36 5.70 16.34
CA VAL A 150 -1.26 6.72 15.79
C VAL A 150 -2.07 6.15 14.63
N ASP A 151 -3.28 6.70 14.41
CA ASP A 151 -4.13 6.38 13.26
C ASP A 151 -3.92 7.44 12.17
N PRO A 152 -3.40 7.10 10.98
CA PRO A 152 -3.25 8.04 9.87
C PRO A 152 -4.57 8.62 9.36
N LEU A 153 -5.70 7.94 9.61
CA LEU A 153 -7.04 8.42 9.27
C LEU A 153 -7.68 9.27 10.37
N GLY A 154 -7.07 9.29 11.55
CA GLY A 154 -7.55 10.03 12.71
C GLY A 154 -7.05 11.47 12.75
N ASP A 155 -7.13 12.06 13.94
CA ASP A 155 -6.63 13.39 14.23
C ASP A 155 -5.12 13.42 14.55
N GLY A 156 -4.41 12.29 14.40
CA GLY A 156 -2.97 12.14 14.66
C GLY A 156 -2.59 12.13 16.14
N ARG A 157 -3.55 12.00 17.07
CA ARG A 157 -3.23 11.79 18.48
C ARG A 157 -2.72 10.39 18.74
N PRO A 158 -1.86 10.19 19.74
CA PRO A 158 -1.55 8.87 20.25
C PRO A 158 -2.82 8.10 20.64
N LEU A 159 -2.86 6.82 20.27
CA LEU A 159 -3.95 5.91 20.62
C LEU A 159 -3.65 5.22 21.95
N GLU A 160 -4.60 5.27 22.86
CA GLU A 160 -4.57 4.48 24.08
C GLU A 160 -4.93 3.01 23.79
N PRO A 161 -4.53 2.04 24.64
CA PRO A 161 -4.93 0.64 24.48
C PRO A 161 -6.45 0.42 24.38
N ALA A 162 -7.25 1.31 24.96
CA ALA A 162 -8.70 1.30 24.88
C ALA A 162 -9.19 1.66 23.47
N ASP A 163 -8.56 2.66 22.82
CA ASP A 163 -8.88 3.07 21.45
C ASP A 163 -8.59 1.92 20.47
N ILE A 164 -7.43 1.27 20.60
CA ILE A 164 -7.04 0.14 19.74
C ILE A 164 -8.03 -1.02 19.89
N ARG A 165 -8.43 -1.34 21.13
CA ARG A 165 -9.46 -2.37 21.38
C ARG A 165 -10.80 -2.00 20.78
N ALA A 166 -11.20 -0.73 20.85
CA ALA A 166 -12.42 -0.25 20.23
C ALA A 166 -12.41 -0.40 18.72
N ILE A 167 -11.28 -0.06 18.06
CA ILE A 167 -11.08 -0.26 16.63
C ILE A 167 -11.20 -1.76 16.28
N ILE A 168 -10.49 -2.63 17.00
CA ILE A 168 -10.50 -4.07 16.75
C ILE A 168 -11.91 -4.63 16.86
N LYS A 169 -12.68 -4.25 17.89
CA LYS A 169 -14.05 -4.70 18.08
C LYS A 169 -15.01 -4.17 17.02
N ALA A 170 -14.83 -2.94 16.58
CA ALA A 170 -15.68 -2.33 15.56
C ALA A 170 -15.61 -3.07 14.21
N PHE A 171 -14.47 -3.66 13.87
CA PHE A 171 -14.24 -4.33 12.59
C PHE A 171 -14.14 -5.86 12.70
N GLY A 172 -13.64 -6.37 13.82
CA GLY A 172 -13.45 -7.81 14.06
C GLY A 172 -14.60 -8.49 14.82
N GLY A 173 -15.59 -7.70 15.28
CA GLY A 173 -16.69 -8.17 16.13
C GLY A 173 -16.39 -8.09 17.63
N ASN A 174 -17.44 -8.24 18.46
CA ASN A 174 -17.33 -8.07 19.91
C ASN A 174 -16.37 -9.03 20.61
N ASP A 175 -16.16 -10.21 20.03
CA ASP A 175 -15.27 -11.25 20.55
C ASP A 175 -13.82 -11.10 20.09
N ALA A 176 -13.56 -10.12 19.21
CA ALA A 176 -12.19 -9.86 18.75
C ALA A 176 -11.37 -9.20 19.88
N GLU A 177 -10.22 -9.77 20.16
CA GLU A 177 -9.30 -9.30 21.20
C GLU A 177 -7.95 -8.89 20.62
N LEU A 178 -7.31 -7.95 21.29
CA LEU A 178 -5.93 -7.58 21.00
C LEU A 178 -5.01 -8.68 21.51
N THR A 179 -4.50 -9.51 20.59
CA THR A 179 -3.49 -10.54 20.93
C THR A 179 -2.09 -9.96 20.79
N PRO A 180 -1.08 -10.47 21.53
CA PRO A 180 0.31 -10.03 21.39
C PRO A 180 0.87 -10.14 19.96
N GLY A 181 0.39 -11.13 19.17
CA GLY A 181 0.72 -11.27 17.75
C GLY A 181 -0.11 -10.43 16.79
N GLY A 182 -1.17 -9.79 17.28
CA GLY A 182 -2.13 -9.03 16.46
C GLY A 182 -1.64 -7.64 16.00
N LEU A 183 -0.43 -7.24 16.38
CA LEU A 183 0.20 -5.99 15.96
C LEU A 183 1.45 -6.28 15.11
N THR A 184 1.35 -7.22 14.18
CA THR A 184 2.48 -7.60 13.32
C THR A 184 2.77 -6.46 12.31
N PRO A 185 4.04 -6.04 12.19
CA PRO A 185 4.43 -5.08 11.18
C PRO A 185 4.21 -5.62 9.77
N LEU A 186 3.75 -4.75 8.87
CA LEU A 186 3.71 -5.04 7.44
C LEU A 186 5.07 -4.75 6.82
N SER A 187 5.48 -5.60 5.86
CA SER A 187 6.59 -5.26 4.98
C SER A 187 6.19 -4.13 4.02
N GLY A 188 7.19 -3.47 3.41
CA GLY A 188 6.92 -2.46 2.38
C GLY A 188 6.15 -3.06 1.18
N ASN A 189 6.46 -4.30 0.83
CA ASN A 189 5.79 -5.03 -0.24
C ASN A 189 4.33 -5.34 0.10
N ASP A 190 4.06 -5.83 1.32
CA ASP A 190 2.70 -6.08 1.78
C ASP A 190 1.85 -4.81 1.80
N LEU A 191 2.44 -3.68 2.23
CA LEU A 191 1.73 -2.39 2.23
C LEU A 191 1.38 -1.96 0.80
N LEU A 192 2.29 -2.12 -0.15
CA LEU A 192 2.04 -1.77 -1.55
C LEU A 192 1.01 -2.71 -2.20
N LEU A 193 1.09 -4.02 -1.93
CA LEU A 193 0.08 -4.98 -2.39
C LEU A 193 -1.32 -4.66 -1.84
N ARG A 194 -1.42 -4.11 -0.64
CA ARG A 194 -2.69 -3.61 -0.10
C ARG A 194 -3.24 -2.42 -0.86
N VAL A 195 -2.39 -1.47 -1.28
CA VAL A 195 -2.82 -0.36 -2.14
C VAL A 195 -3.48 -0.91 -3.40
N PHE A 196 -2.83 -1.88 -4.07
CA PHE A 196 -3.39 -2.51 -5.27
C PHE A 196 -4.68 -3.28 -4.98
N ALA A 197 -4.73 -4.05 -3.91
CA ALA A 197 -5.90 -4.82 -3.53
C ALA A 197 -7.11 -3.92 -3.25
N ALA A 198 -6.93 -2.82 -2.51
CA ALA A 198 -7.97 -1.86 -2.20
C ALA A 198 -8.45 -1.10 -3.46
N LYS A 199 -7.52 -0.62 -4.30
CA LYS A 199 -7.83 0.02 -5.59
C LYS A 199 -8.63 -0.93 -6.50
N LYS A 200 -8.15 -2.16 -6.66
CA LYS A 200 -8.84 -3.21 -7.44
C LYS A 200 -10.25 -3.48 -6.89
N ALA A 201 -10.42 -3.61 -5.58
CA ALA A 201 -11.73 -3.86 -4.98
C ALA A 201 -12.72 -2.72 -5.28
N LEU A 202 -12.27 -1.46 -5.25
CA LEU A 202 -13.07 -0.31 -5.65
C LEU A 202 -13.47 -0.41 -7.13
N LEU A 203 -12.53 -0.70 -8.02
CA LEU A 203 -12.78 -0.82 -9.47
C LEU A 203 -13.76 -1.95 -9.80
N LEU A 204 -13.63 -3.11 -9.14
CA LEU A 204 -14.57 -4.23 -9.29
C LEU A 204 -15.97 -3.86 -8.81
N ARG A 205 -16.08 -3.18 -7.67
CA ARG A 205 -17.38 -2.72 -7.15
C ARG A 205 -18.06 -1.71 -8.07
N THR A 206 -17.28 -0.87 -8.75
CA THR A 206 -17.76 0.11 -9.72
C THR A 206 -17.84 -0.44 -11.16
N LYS A 207 -17.66 -1.76 -11.35
CA LYS A 207 -17.74 -2.49 -12.62
C LYS A 207 -16.72 -2.04 -13.68
N ARG A 208 -15.59 -1.48 -13.27
CA ARG A 208 -14.48 -1.06 -14.12
C ARG A 208 -13.48 -2.21 -14.26
N LEU A 209 -13.87 -3.27 -15.02
CA LEU A 209 -13.09 -4.52 -15.10
C LEU A 209 -11.74 -4.35 -15.81
N GLU A 210 -11.69 -3.55 -16.88
CA GLU A 210 -10.46 -3.24 -17.61
C GLU A 210 -9.44 -2.55 -16.69
N ASP A 211 -9.88 -1.51 -15.98
CA ASP A 211 -9.00 -0.80 -15.05
C ASP A 211 -8.53 -1.71 -13.89
N ALA A 212 -9.39 -2.65 -13.45
CA ALA A 212 -9.02 -3.63 -12.43
C ALA A 212 -7.96 -4.61 -12.95
N ALA A 213 -8.03 -5.01 -14.23
CA ALA A 213 -6.99 -5.82 -14.88
C ALA A 213 -5.65 -5.06 -14.93
N ASP A 214 -5.65 -3.78 -15.31
CA ASP A 214 -4.45 -2.94 -15.36
C ASP A 214 -3.80 -2.79 -13.97
N VAL A 215 -4.60 -2.69 -12.91
CA VAL A 215 -4.09 -2.68 -11.52
C VAL A 215 -3.39 -4.00 -11.16
N ILE A 216 -3.96 -5.15 -11.58
CA ILE A 216 -3.32 -6.45 -11.33
C ILE A 216 -2.04 -6.59 -12.14
N ASP A 217 -2.02 -6.18 -13.42
CA ASP A 217 -0.81 -6.19 -14.24
C ASP A 217 0.28 -5.33 -13.63
N THR A 218 -0.08 -4.18 -13.05
CA THR A 218 0.85 -3.33 -12.30
C THR A 218 1.34 -4.01 -11.01
N ALA A 219 0.46 -4.67 -10.26
CA ALA A 219 0.84 -5.42 -9.06
C ALA A 219 1.79 -6.58 -9.40
N LEU A 220 1.61 -7.26 -10.53
CA LEU A 220 2.50 -8.30 -11.02
C LEU A 220 3.88 -7.79 -11.46
N LEU A 221 4.01 -6.53 -11.89
CA LEU A 221 5.34 -5.92 -12.08
C LEU A 221 6.11 -5.81 -10.77
N VAL A 222 5.41 -5.54 -9.67
CA VAL A 222 6.00 -5.39 -8.33
C VAL A 222 6.24 -6.75 -7.67
N ALA A 223 5.27 -7.66 -7.74
CA ALA A 223 5.29 -8.96 -7.08
C ALA A 223 4.95 -10.11 -8.06
N PRO A 224 5.85 -10.45 -9.01
CA PRO A 224 5.58 -11.46 -10.03
C PRO A 224 5.49 -12.90 -9.51
N SER A 225 6.02 -13.17 -8.32
CA SER A 225 5.95 -14.49 -7.67
C SER A 225 4.68 -14.68 -6.83
N GLU A 226 3.83 -13.64 -6.71
CA GLU A 226 2.59 -13.71 -5.94
C GLU A 226 1.53 -14.50 -6.73
N ALA A 227 1.35 -15.77 -6.40
CA ALA A 227 0.47 -16.69 -7.13
C ALA A 227 -0.99 -16.19 -7.16
N THR A 228 -1.47 -15.56 -6.08
CA THR A 228 -2.84 -15.07 -5.97
C THR A 228 -3.15 -14.00 -7.01
N LEU A 229 -2.19 -13.15 -7.37
CA LEU A 229 -2.35 -12.13 -8.41
C LEU A 229 -2.53 -12.77 -9.80
N TRP A 230 -1.81 -13.84 -10.09
CA TRP A 230 -1.97 -14.57 -11.35
C TRP A 230 -3.35 -15.21 -11.48
N ARG A 231 -3.87 -15.79 -10.38
CA ARG A 231 -5.23 -16.30 -10.35
C ARG A 231 -6.26 -15.19 -10.59
N GLU A 232 -6.11 -14.07 -9.92
CA GLU A 232 -7.00 -12.92 -10.09
C GLU A 232 -6.96 -12.35 -11.50
N ARG A 233 -5.76 -12.25 -12.10
CA ARG A 233 -5.56 -11.87 -13.50
C ARG A 233 -6.33 -12.80 -14.42
N GLY A 234 -6.21 -14.11 -14.22
CA GLY A 234 -6.91 -15.11 -15.01
C GLY A 234 -8.43 -14.98 -14.92
N LEU A 235 -8.95 -14.80 -13.70
CA LEU A 235 -10.40 -14.65 -13.46
C LEU A 235 -10.95 -13.37 -14.09
N ILE A 236 -10.24 -12.25 -14.04
CA ILE A 236 -10.69 -10.99 -14.66
C ILE A 236 -10.61 -11.10 -16.17
N ASN A 237 -9.53 -11.63 -16.74
CA ASN A 237 -9.41 -11.81 -18.19
C ASN A 237 -10.49 -12.77 -18.74
N ALA A 238 -10.85 -13.82 -18.01
CA ALA A 238 -11.97 -14.69 -18.40
C ALA A 238 -13.31 -13.93 -18.46
N ARG A 239 -13.55 -13.00 -17.52
CA ARG A 239 -14.74 -12.12 -17.55
C ARG A 239 -14.71 -11.09 -18.66
N LEU A 240 -13.53 -10.66 -19.10
CA LEU A 240 -13.33 -9.74 -20.21
C LEU A 240 -13.32 -10.45 -21.58
N ASP A 241 -13.56 -11.75 -21.61
CA ASP A 241 -13.50 -12.60 -22.80
C ASP A 241 -12.09 -12.63 -23.48
N ARG A 242 -11.05 -12.31 -22.71
CA ARG A 242 -9.65 -12.41 -23.12
C ARG A 242 -9.13 -13.82 -22.82
N ILE A 243 -9.63 -14.80 -23.58
CA ILE A 243 -9.49 -16.23 -23.24
C ILE A 243 -8.04 -16.68 -23.14
N ARG A 244 -7.17 -16.26 -24.10
CA ARG A 244 -5.73 -16.63 -24.09
C ARG A 244 -5.03 -16.09 -22.87
N ASP A 245 -5.19 -14.78 -22.57
CA ASP A 245 -4.57 -14.15 -21.41
C ASP A 245 -5.06 -14.76 -20.09
N ALA A 246 -6.33 -15.20 -20.06
CA ALA A 246 -6.87 -15.91 -18.91
C ALA A 246 -6.21 -17.28 -18.70
N ILE A 247 -6.04 -18.06 -19.77
CA ILE A 247 -5.36 -19.37 -19.73
C ILE A 247 -3.92 -19.19 -19.25
N ASP A 248 -3.14 -18.31 -19.88
CA ASP A 248 -1.74 -18.09 -19.56
C ASP A 248 -1.57 -17.70 -18.06
N ALA A 249 -2.43 -16.82 -17.57
CA ALA A 249 -2.40 -16.40 -16.17
C ALA A 249 -2.78 -17.53 -15.19
N LEU A 250 -3.78 -18.34 -15.50
CA LEU A 250 -4.20 -19.47 -14.65
C LEU A 250 -3.17 -20.60 -14.67
N GLU A 251 -2.48 -20.82 -15.77
CA GLU A 251 -1.36 -21.76 -15.86
C GLU A 251 -0.20 -21.31 -14.96
N GLU A 252 0.13 -20.03 -14.98
CA GLU A 252 1.18 -19.47 -14.13
C GLU A 252 0.81 -19.55 -12.63
N TYR A 253 -0.47 -19.32 -12.28
CA TYR A 253 -0.95 -19.59 -10.91
C TYR A 253 -0.71 -21.03 -10.50
N LEU A 254 -1.06 -22.00 -11.36
CA LEU A 254 -0.86 -23.43 -11.06
C LEU A 254 0.62 -23.81 -10.98
N ARG A 255 1.50 -23.11 -11.70
CA ARG A 255 2.95 -23.31 -11.63
C ARG A 255 3.55 -22.79 -10.33
N LEU A 256 3.10 -21.61 -9.85
CA LEU A 256 3.64 -20.94 -8.67
C LEU A 256 3.00 -21.39 -7.36
N GLY A 257 1.72 -21.74 -7.37
CA GLY A 257 0.96 -22.02 -6.17
C GLY A 257 1.27 -23.41 -5.59
N GLU A 258 1.58 -23.47 -4.29
CA GLU A 258 1.89 -24.71 -3.57
C GLU A 258 0.69 -25.30 -2.81
N GLY A 259 -0.48 -24.61 -2.77
CA GLY A 259 -1.65 -25.04 -1.98
C GLY A 259 -2.75 -25.70 -2.80
N ASP A 260 -3.53 -26.60 -2.18
CA ASP A 260 -4.65 -27.28 -2.84
C ASP A 260 -5.92 -26.42 -2.95
N GLU A 261 -6.09 -25.45 -2.07
CA GLU A 261 -7.26 -24.60 -1.99
C GLU A 261 -7.31 -23.64 -3.19
N GLY A 262 -8.20 -23.88 -4.12
CA GLY A 262 -8.35 -23.10 -5.35
C GLY A 262 -7.78 -23.74 -6.61
N ARG A 263 -6.83 -24.67 -6.51
CA ARG A 263 -6.25 -25.39 -7.66
C ARG A 263 -7.29 -26.19 -8.42
N TYR A 264 -8.14 -26.90 -7.70
CA TYR A 264 -9.21 -27.70 -8.29
C TYR A 264 -10.15 -26.84 -9.15
N HIS A 265 -10.67 -25.75 -8.59
CA HIS A 265 -11.55 -24.84 -9.32
C HIS A 265 -10.86 -24.18 -10.51
N THR A 266 -9.58 -23.82 -10.34
CA THR A 266 -8.77 -23.23 -11.43
C THR A 266 -8.55 -24.23 -12.56
N THR A 267 -8.31 -25.51 -12.25
CA THR A 267 -8.14 -26.56 -13.26
C THR A 267 -9.42 -26.77 -14.08
N ILE A 268 -10.60 -26.78 -13.43
CA ILE A 268 -11.88 -26.88 -14.13
C ILE A 268 -12.06 -25.69 -15.07
N LEU A 269 -11.87 -24.45 -14.56
CA LEU A 269 -12.00 -23.25 -15.38
C LEU A 269 -11.04 -23.27 -16.57
N LEU A 270 -9.81 -23.72 -16.40
CA LEU A 270 -8.84 -23.87 -17.48
C LEU A 270 -9.35 -24.83 -18.58
N GLN A 271 -9.95 -25.97 -18.20
CA GLN A 271 -10.51 -26.90 -19.18
C GLN A 271 -11.67 -26.26 -19.96
N GLU A 272 -12.54 -25.53 -19.28
CA GLU A 272 -13.64 -24.79 -19.92
C GLU A 272 -13.11 -23.74 -20.91
N LEU A 273 -12.14 -22.93 -20.49
CA LEU A 273 -11.55 -21.89 -21.35
C LEU A 273 -10.83 -22.46 -22.55
N ARG A 274 -10.09 -23.57 -22.40
CA ARG A 274 -9.44 -24.27 -23.51
C ARG A 274 -10.47 -24.83 -24.52
N GLY A 275 -11.61 -25.33 -24.03
CA GLY A 275 -12.72 -25.79 -24.90
C GLY A 275 -13.37 -24.66 -25.70
N ARG A 276 -13.23 -23.40 -25.28
CA ARG A 276 -13.73 -22.23 -26.03
C ARG A 276 -12.78 -21.75 -27.13
N LEU A 277 -11.53 -22.19 -27.15
CA LEU A 277 -10.53 -21.87 -28.19
C LEU A 277 -10.54 -22.89 -29.35
N THR A 278 -11.13 -24.07 -29.15
CA THR A 278 -11.32 -25.12 -30.16
C THR A 278 -12.62 -24.93 -30.92
#